data_ca4f44d20daf2c8d844c6082d86aeaca
#
_entry.id   ca4f44d20daf2c8d844c6082d86aeaca
#
_cell.length_a   1.000
_cell.length_b   1.000
_cell.length_c   1.000
_cell.angle_alpha   90.00
_cell.angle_beta   90.00
_cell.angle_gamma   90.00
#
_symmetry.space_group_name_H-M   'P 1'
#
loop_
_entity.id
_entity.type
_entity.pdbx_description
1 polymer ?
#
loop_
_entity_poly.entity_id
_entity_poly.type
_entity_poly.pdbx_seq_one_letter_code
_entity_poly.pdbx_strand_id
1 'polypeptide(L)'
;VVRFVDAHWRTIADRESRAITGKSSGGFGAMITPMLRPDLFGAFASHAGDTLYELCYIKDFAEAARTLRDSYDGSFDNFWTDFRSRVPFTKPGDGVLVSVYGVAAAFSADDDGTVRLPFEVSTGRLIEPVWQRWLDWDPVRMVPRYTDALRSQRAIYVDAGTRDEYYLDLGAQAFVDELSKIGVT
;
A
#
# COMPACT_ATOMS: atom_id res chain seq x y z
N VAL A 1 -11.01 -16.56 -2.08
CA VAL A 1 -11.46 -16.52 -0.68
C VAL A 1 -12.98 -16.35 -0.61
N VAL A 2 -13.59 -15.20 -1.10
CA VAL A 2 -15.01 -14.87 -0.93
C VAL A 2 -15.94 -16.03 -1.31
N ARG A 3 -15.85 -16.52 -2.56
CA ARG A 3 -16.68 -17.63 -3.05
C ARG A 3 -16.52 -18.91 -2.22
N PHE A 4 -15.31 -19.19 -1.74
CA PHE A 4 -15.04 -20.35 -0.90
C PHE A 4 -15.72 -20.20 0.46
N VAL A 5 -15.64 -19.04 1.08
CA VAL A 5 -16.30 -18.75 2.36
C VAL A 5 -17.83 -18.86 2.21
N ASP A 6 -18.39 -18.22 1.19
CA ASP A 6 -19.83 -18.26 0.94
C ASP A 6 -20.37 -19.68 0.70
N ALA A 7 -19.55 -20.56 0.10
CA ALA A 7 -19.94 -21.95 -0.16
C ALA A 7 -19.85 -22.87 1.06
N HIS A 8 -19.07 -22.51 2.09
CA HIS A 8 -18.75 -23.42 3.20
C HIS A 8 -19.22 -22.91 4.57
N TRP A 9 -19.62 -21.67 4.70
CA TRP A 9 -20.09 -21.07 5.95
C TRP A 9 -21.43 -20.35 5.78
N ARG A 10 -22.10 -20.12 6.88
CA ARG A 10 -23.38 -19.41 6.91
C ARG A 10 -23.17 -17.91 6.73
N THR A 11 -22.90 -17.48 5.51
CA THR A 11 -22.79 -16.07 5.12
C THR A 11 -24.04 -15.65 4.33
N ILE A 12 -24.27 -14.34 4.28
CA ILE A 12 -25.18 -13.77 3.30
C ILE A 12 -24.32 -13.47 2.06
N ALA A 13 -24.45 -14.33 1.03
CA ALA A 13 -23.62 -14.30 -0.19
C ALA A 13 -24.08 -13.16 -1.14
N ASP A 14 -24.14 -11.95 -0.61
CA ASP A 14 -24.56 -10.76 -1.32
C ASP A 14 -23.56 -9.64 -1.09
N ARG A 15 -23.24 -8.89 -2.15
CA ARG A 15 -22.42 -7.68 -2.13
C ARG A 15 -22.90 -6.68 -1.08
N GLU A 16 -24.22 -6.46 -1.02
CA GLU A 16 -24.83 -5.49 -0.12
C GLU A 16 -24.71 -5.83 1.38
N SER A 17 -24.38 -7.07 1.66
CA SER A 17 -24.13 -7.58 3.02
C SER A 17 -22.67 -7.83 3.32
N ARG A 18 -21.76 -7.40 2.42
CA ARG A 18 -20.32 -7.65 2.57
C ARG A 18 -19.54 -6.36 2.57
N ALA A 19 -18.73 -6.17 3.62
CA ALA A 19 -17.76 -5.10 3.73
C ALA A 19 -16.34 -5.65 3.81
N ILE A 20 -15.37 -4.81 3.47
CA ILE A 20 -13.94 -5.07 3.68
C ILE A 20 -13.36 -3.99 4.58
N THR A 21 -12.49 -4.39 5.50
CA THR A 21 -11.80 -3.44 6.38
C THR A 21 -10.35 -3.86 6.58
N GLY A 22 -9.50 -2.90 6.88
CA GLY A 22 -8.10 -3.16 7.17
C GLY A 22 -7.39 -1.94 7.72
N LYS A 23 -6.18 -2.18 8.27
CA LYS A 23 -5.29 -1.15 8.80
C LYS A 23 -3.97 -1.15 8.03
N SER A 24 -3.34 0.05 7.87
CA SER A 24 -2.05 0.21 7.18
C SER A 24 -2.13 -0.38 5.77
N SER A 25 -1.23 -1.27 5.35
CA SER A 25 -1.32 -1.98 4.06
C SER A 25 -2.63 -2.76 3.88
N GLY A 26 -3.28 -3.22 4.98
CA GLY A 26 -4.63 -3.77 4.94
C GLY A 26 -5.69 -2.70 4.68
N GLY A 27 -5.48 -1.47 5.15
CA GLY A 27 -6.32 -0.31 4.85
C GLY A 27 -6.22 0.11 3.39
N PHE A 28 -5.01 0.09 2.82
CA PHE A 28 -4.79 0.19 1.37
C PHE A 28 -5.59 -0.87 0.62
N GLY A 29 -5.43 -2.15 1.00
CA GLY A 29 -6.19 -3.25 0.40
C GLY A 29 -7.70 -3.06 0.50
N ALA A 30 -8.19 -2.50 1.63
CA ALA A 30 -9.61 -2.21 1.81
C ALA A 30 -10.11 -1.10 0.88
N MET A 31 -9.29 -0.10 0.54
CA MET A 31 -9.64 0.96 -0.43
C MET A 31 -9.66 0.45 -1.87
N ILE A 32 -8.62 -0.27 -2.29
CA ILE A 32 -8.48 -0.64 -3.71
C ILE A 32 -9.33 -1.86 -4.10
N THR A 33 -9.58 -2.79 -3.19
CA THR A 33 -10.35 -4.01 -3.53
C THR A 33 -11.74 -3.70 -4.03
N PRO A 34 -12.55 -2.82 -3.41
CA PRO A 34 -13.85 -2.43 -3.94
C PRO A 34 -13.77 -1.64 -5.26
N MET A 35 -12.68 -0.90 -5.50
CA MET A 35 -12.46 -0.25 -6.79
C MET A 35 -12.32 -1.28 -7.91
N LEU A 36 -11.50 -2.32 -7.67
CA LEU A 36 -11.19 -3.36 -8.64
C LEU A 36 -12.30 -4.43 -8.74
N ARG A 37 -13.03 -4.65 -7.64
CA ARG A 37 -14.06 -5.68 -7.51
C ARG A 37 -15.33 -5.12 -6.85
N PRO A 38 -15.98 -4.13 -7.49
CA PRO A 38 -17.24 -3.55 -6.98
C PRO A 38 -18.37 -4.58 -6.92
N ASP A 39 -18.25 -5.69 -7.64
CA ASP A 39 -19.19 -6.82 -7.61
C ASP A 39 -19.16 -7.61 -6.29
N LEU A 40 -18.10 -7.50 -5.50
CA LEU A 40 -17.92 -8.30 -4.29
C LEU A 40 -18.23 -7.57 -3.00
N PHE A 41 -17.99 -6.26 -2.93
CA PHE A 41 -18.08 -5.49 -1.69
C PHE A 41 -18.96 -4.26 -1.87
N GLY A 42 -19.91 -4.06 -0.97
CA GLY A 42 -20.81 -2.92 -0.92
C GLY A 42 -20.39 -1.81 0.04
N ALA A 43 -19.35 -2.07 0.85
CA ALA A 43 -18.82 -1.09 1.80
C ALA A 43 -17.35 -1.38 2.12
N PHE A 44 -16.61 -0.35 2.56
CA PHE A 44 -15.28 -0.56 3.11
C PHE A 44 -14.94 0.42 4.25
N ALA A 45 -13.98 0.00 5.08
CA ALA A 45 -13.36 0.84 6.09
C ALA A 45 -11.83 0.75 6.00
N SER A 46 -11.16 1.89 5.94
CA SER A 46 -9.71 2.00 5.92
C SER A 46 -9.23 2.73 7.18
N HIS A 47 -8.43 2.04 7.98
CA HIS A 47 -7.80 2.58 9.18
C HIS A 47 -6.32 2.84 8.91
N ALA A 48 -5.93 4.11 8.83
CA ALA A 48 -4.57 4.51 8.50
C ALA A 48 -4.04 3.71 7.29
N GLY A 49 -4.81 3.66 6.19
CA GLY A 49 -4.43 2.95 4.97
C GLY A 49 -3.35 3.68 4.19
N ASP A 50 -2.39 2.91 3.63
CA ASP A 50 -1.30 3.48 2.86
C ASP A 50 -1.85 4.20 1.62
N THR A 51 -1.62 5.49 1.54
CA THR A 51 -2.10 6.36 0.46
C THR A 51 -1.31 7.66 0.44
N LEU A 52 -1.36 8.43 -0.65
CA LEU A 52 -0.52 9.60 -0.90
C LEU A 52 0.97 9.24 -0.79
N TYR A 53 1.43 8.40 -1.72
CA TYR A 53 2.71 7.71 -1.67
C TYR A 53 3.93 8.62 -1.63
N GLU A 54 3.80 9.84 -2.10
CA GLU A 54 4.84 10.87 -1.97
C GLU A 54 5.18 11.19 -0.50
N LEU A 55 4.22 11.01 0.42
CA LEU A 55 4.46 11.26 1.85
C LEU A 55 4.79 9.98 2.61
N CYS A 56 4.01 8.91 2.39
CA CYS A 56 4.17 7.72 3.22
C CYS A 56 5.39 6.86 2.86
N TYR A 57 5.86 6.88 1.59
CA TYR A 57 6.95 5.99 1.15
C TYR A 57 8.27 6.70 0.81
N ILE A 58 8.25 7.86 0.14
CA ILE A 58 9.49 8.53 -0.31
C ILE A 58 10.43 8.84 0.87
N LYS A 59 9.89 9.16 2.03
CA LYS A 59 10.68 9.46 3.24
C LYS A 59 11.67 8.34 3.61
N ASP A 60 11.33 7.10 3.29
CA ASP A 60 12.13 5.93 3.67
C ASP A 60 13.22 5.59 2.63
N PHE A 61 13.13 6.13 1.40
CA PHE A 61 14.05 5.76 0.31
C PHE A 61 15.49 6.19 0.57
N ALA A 62 15.69 7.37 1.13
CA ALA A 62 17.03 7.87 1.45
C ALA A 62 17.70 7.04 2.56
N GLU A 63 16.94 6.64 3.58
CA GLU A 63 17.44 5.78 4.65
C GLU A 63 17.75 4.37 4.11
N ALA A 64 16.85 3.78 3.32
CA ALA A 64 17.05 2.48 2.70
C ALA A 64 18.29 2.46 1.80
N ALA A 65 18.44 3.46 0.92
CA ALA A 65 19.60 3.59 0.04
C ALA A 65 20.91 3.66 0.82
N ARG A 66 20.94 4.51 1.85
CA ARG A 66 22.14 4.66 2.72
C ARG A 66 22.45 3.37 3.46
N THR A 67 21.46 2.74 4.07
CA THR A 67 21.64 1.49 4.84
C THR A 67 22.16 0.36 3.94
N LEU A 68 21.58 0.20 2.74
CA LEU A 68 22.07 -0.79 1.77
C LEU A 68 23.51 -0.53 1.37
N ARG A 69 23.83 0.70 1.00
CA ARG A 69 25.17 1.09 0.57
C ARG A 69 26.20 0.85 1.67
N ASP A 70 25.95 1.33 2.89
CA ASP A 70 26.93 1.40 3.96
C ASP A 70 27.10 0.04 4.70
N SER A 71 26.08 -0.83 4.67
CA SER A 71 26.07 -2.07 5.45
C SER A 71 25.96 -3.35 4.62
N TYR A 72 25.57 -3.24 3.34
CA TYR A 72 25.24 -4.42 2.52
C TYR A 72 25.76 -4.32 1.08
N ASP A 73 26.77 -3.50 0.82
CA ASP A 73 27.36 -3.29 -0.52
C ASP A 73 26.32 -2.93 -1.61
N GLY A 74 25.24 -2.25 -1.22
CA GLY A 74 24.15 -1.88 -2.10
C GLY A 74 23.20 -3.02 -2.48
N SER A 75 23.29 -4.18 -1.82
CA SER A 75 22.60 -5.41 -2.22
C SER A 75 21.53 -5.84 -1.21
N PHE A 76 20.30 -6.03 -1.67
CA PHE A 76 19.27 -6.71 -0.89
C PHE A 76 19.57 -8.20 -0.65
N ASP A 77 20.30 -8.88 -1.54
CA ASP A 77 20.69 -10.27 -1.29
C ASP A 77 21.63 -10.40 -0.09
N ASN A 78 22.58 -9.45 0.05
CA ASN A 78 23.43 -9.37 1.24
C ASN A 78 22.62 -9.07 2.49
N PHE A 79 21.66 -8.12 2.41
CA PHE A 79 20.75 -7.85 3.51
C PHE A 79 19.96 -9.10 3.91
N TRP A 80 19.32 -9.79 2.97
CA TRP A 80 18.53 -10.98 3.27
C TRP A 80 19.36 -12.13 3.84
N THR A 81 20.59 -12.29 3.38
CA THR A 81 21.53 -13.27 3.92
C THR A 81 21.83 -12.98 5.39
N ASP A 82 22.19 -11.73 5.71
CA ASP A 82 22.41 -11.30 7.09
C ASP A 82 21.13 -11.39 7.95
N PHE A 83 20.01 -10.86 7.45
CA PHE A 83 18.74 -10.82 8.18
C PHE A 83 18.23 -12.21 8.59
N ARG A 84 18.40 -13.22 7.72
CA ARG A 84 18.00 -14.61 7.99
C ARG A 84 18.98 -15.36 8.88
N SER A 85 20.22 -14.89 9.02
CA SER A 85 21.26 -15.53 9.84
C SER A 85 21.19 -15.20 11.33
N ARG A 86 20.34 -14.27 11.72
CA ARG A 86 20.22 -13.73 13.09
C ARG A 86 18.77 -13.57 13.52
N VAL A 87 18.55 -13.12 14.75
CA VAL A 87 17.21 -12.73 15.19
C VAL A 87 16.75 -11.52 14.36
N PRO A 88 15.61 -11.61 13.64
CA PRO A 88 15.11 -10.52 12.83
C PRO A 88 14.82 -9.25 13.65
N PHE A 89 14.89 -8.09 12.98
CA PHE A 89 14.60 -6.77 13.56
C PHE A 89 15.47 -6.37 14.75
N THR A 90 16.73 -6.82 14.77
CA THR A 90 17.71 -6.48 15.82
C THR A 90 18.73 -5.41 15.40
N LYS A 91 18.82 -5.08 14.11
CA LYS A 91 19.69 -4.01 13.61
C LYS A 91 18.89 -2.77 13.24
N PRO A 92 19.44 -1.56 13.44
CA PRO A 92 18.90 -0.35 12.87
C PRO A 92 18.74 -0.49 11.34
N GLY A 93 17.65 -0.01 10.79
CA GLY A 93 17.37 -0.10 9.34
C GLY A 93 16.69 -1.39 8.89
N ASP A 94 16.62 -2.46 9.71
CA ASP A 94 15.91 -3.69 9.34
C ASP A 94 14.47 -3.42 8.92
N GLY A 95 13.76 -2.61 9.71
CA GLY A 95 12.37 -2.28 9.45
C GLY A 95 12.18 -1.56 8.11
N VAL A 96 12.99 -0.54 7.84
CA VAL A 96 12.89 0.23 6.60
C VAL A 96 13.26 -0.62 5.38
N LEU A 97 14.28 -1.47 5.47
CA LEU A 97 14.68 -2.33 4.35
C LEU A 97 13.62 -3.40 4.05
N VAL A 98 13.07 -4.05 5.07
CA VAL A 98 11.99 -5.04 4.90
C VAL A 98 10.75 -4.38 4.30
N SER A 99 10.36 -3.21 4.80
CA SER A 99 9.21 -2.44 4.31
C SER A 99 9.39 -2.04 2.85
N VAL A 100 10.49 -1.38 2.52
CA VAL A 100 10.77 -0.89 1.16
C VAL A 100 10.84 -2.04 0.16
N TYR A 101 11.50 -3.15 0.51
CA TYR A 101 11.55 -4.31 -0.37
C TYR A 101 10.18 -4.96 -0.56
N GLY A 102 9.41 -5.12 0.53
CA GLY A 102 8.06 -5.69 0.46
C GLY A 102 7.12 -4.88 -0.42
N VAL A 103 7.15 -3.55 -0.28
CA VAL A 103 6.36 -2.64 -1.12
C VAL A 103 6.84 -2.67 -2.58
N ALA A 104 8.17 -2.70 -2.82
CA ALA A 104 8.72 -2.84 -4.16
C ALA A 104 8.32 -4.16 -4.82
N ALA A 105 8.32 -5.25 -4.05
CA ALA A 105 7.86 -6.56 -4.54
C ALA A 105 6.36 -6.54 -4.92
N ALA A 106 5.54 -5.77 -4.20
CA ALA A 106 4.12 -5.64 -4.50
C ALA A 106 3.82 -4.76 -5.72
N PHE A 107 4.54 -3.65 -5.90
CA PHE A 107 4.19 -2.64 -6.90
C PHE A 107 5.10 -2.61 -8.12
N SER A 108 6.31 -3.13 -8.02
CA SER A 108 7.32 -3.01 -9.09
C SER A 108 8.15 -4.26 -9.34
N ALA A 109 7.69 -5.44 -8.93
CA ALA A 109 8.28 -6.68 -9.44
C ALA A 109 7.97 -6.84 -10.93
N ASP A 110 8.94 -7.39 -11.67
CA ASP A 110 8.75 -7.81 -13.05
C ASP A 110 8.13 -9.22 -13.10
N ASP A 111 7.67 -9.66 -14.27
CA ASP A 111 7.00 -10.95 -14.45
C ASP A 111 7.89 -12.16 -14.08
N ASP A 112 9.21 -11.99 -14.13
CA ASP A 112 10.20 -13.00 -13.74
C ASP A 112 10.46 -13.02 -12.22
N GLY A 113 9.78 -12.14 -11.45
CA GLY A 113 9.94 -11.98 -10.01
C GLY A 113 11.08 -11.04 -9.59
N THR A 114 11.79 -10.41 -10.54
CA THR A 114 12.82 -9.41 -10.22
C THR A 114 12.18 -8.17 -9.59
N VAL A 115 12.56 -7.87 -8.35
CA VAL A 115 12.07 -6.67 -7.64
C VAL A 115 12.82 -5.44 -8.11
N ARG A 116 12.10 -4.42 -8.59
CA ARG A 116 12.66 -3.13 -9.02
C ARG A 116 12.46 -2.09 -7.93
N LEU A 117 13.55 -1.51 -7.45
CA LEU A 117 13.47 -0.40 -6.50
C LEU A 117 13.09 0.89 -7.24
N PRO A 118 12.24 1.76 -6.66
CA PRO A 118 11.88 3.05 -7.25
C PRO A 118 12.97 4.12 -7.09
N PHE A 119 14.17 3.75 -6.61
CA PHE A 119 15.31 4.65 -6.43
C PHE A 119 16.65 3.94 -6.70
N GLU A 120 17.65 4.72 -7.06
CA GLU A 120 19.03 4.27 -7.19
C GLU A 120 19.68 4.13 -5.82
N VAL A 121 20.23 2.96 -5.50
CA VAL A 121 20.87 2.72 -4.19
C VAL A 121 22.10 3.62 -3.96
N SER A 122 22.86 3.92 -5.01
CA SER A 122 24.07 4.73 -4.90
C SER A 122 23.80 6.21 -4.60
N THR A 123 22.67 6.76 -5.08
CA THR A 123 22.38 8.18 -5.04
C THR A 123 21.11 8.54 -4.25
N GLY A 124 20.21 7.58 -4.05
CA GLY A 124 18.86 7.79 -3.50
C GLY A 124 17.89 8.50 -4.44
N ARG A 125 18.29 8.76 -5.71
CA ARG A 125 17.44 9.43 -6.68
C ARG A 125 16.32 8.52 -7.16
N LEU A 126 15.14 9.09 -7.39
CA LEU A 126 14.00 8.35 -7.95
C LEU A 126 14.32 7.84 -9.36
N ILE A 127 13.87 6.64 -9.62
CA ILE A 127 13.82 6.02 -10.95
C ILE A 127 12.37 6.19 -11.44
N GLU A 128 12.11 7.30 -12.12
CA GLU A 128 10.76 7.74 -12.50
C GLU A 128 9.88 6.65 -13.11
N PRO A 129 10.35 5.81 -14.08
CA PRO A 129 9.49 4.76 -14.64
C PRO A 129 9.06 3.71 -13.61
N VAL A 130 9.89 3.43 -12.60
CA VAL A 130 9.55 2.49 -11.52
C VAL A 130 8.63 3.15 -10.51
N TRP A 131 8.93 4.41 -10.15
CA TRP A 131 8.09 5.19 -9.25
C TRP A 131 6.66 5.37 -9.81
N GLN A 132 6.53 5.58 -11.10
CA GLN A 132 5.21 5.66 -11.74
C GLN A 132 4.39 4.37 -11.55
N ARG A 133 5.02 3.19 -11.59
CA ARG A 133 4.33 1.92 -11.29
C ARG A 133 3.73 1.91 -9.88
N TRP A 134 4.40 2.53 -8.90
CA TRP A 134 3.86 2.67 -7.55
C TRP A 134 2.68 3.64 -7.53
N LEU A 135 2.84 4.82 -8.15
CA LEU A 135 1.79 5.83 -8.20
C LEU A 135 0.51 5.35 -8.89
N ASP A 136 0.62 4.39 -9.79
CA ASP A 136 -0.55 3.78 -10.44
C ASP A 136 -1.44 3.00 -9.46
N TRP A 137 -0.87 2.59 -8.33
CA TRP A 137 -1.57 1.92 -7.24
C TRP A 137 -1.95 2.83 -6.08
N ASP A 138 -1.55 4.11 -6.09
CA ASP A 138 -1.93 5.03 -5.03
C ASP A 138 -3.44 5.27 -5.02
N PRO A 139 -4.14 4.96 -3.92
CA PRO A 139 -5.59 5.14 -3.84
C PRO A 139 -6.07 6.55 -4.18
N VAL A 140 -5.33 7.60 -3.80
CA VAL A 140 -5.66 8.99 -4.15
C VAL A 140 -5.73 9.16 -5.67
N ARG A 141 -4.75 8.60 -6.40
CA ARG A 141 -4.67 8.67 -7.87
C ARG A 141 -5.63 7.70 -8.58
N MET A 142 -6.10 6.68 -7.85
CA MET A 142 -7.06 5.72 -8.38
C MET A 142 -8.49 6.26 -8.38
N VAL A 143 -8.88 7.14 -7.46
CA VAL A 143 -10.27 7.64 -7.33
C VAL A 143 -10.87 8.09 -8.67
N PRO A 144 -10.23 8.95 -9.50
CA PRO A 144 -10.83 9.39 -10.75
C PRO A 144 -11.07 8.26 -11.75
N ARG A 145 -10.26 7.21 -11.71
CA ARG A 145 -10.34 6.06 -12.63
C ARG A 145 -11.44 5.06 -12.24
N TYR A 146 -11.84 5.06 -10.96
CA TYR A 146 -12.79 4.11 -10.38
C TYR A 146 -14.04 4.78 -9.81
N THR A 147 -14.42 5.92 -10.38
CA THR A 147 -15.54 6.76 -9.94
C THR A 147 -16.85 5.97 -9.76
N ASP A 148 -17.24 5.16 -10.74
CA ASP A 148 -18.50 4.40 -10.68
C ASP A 148 -18.47 3.32 -9.59
N ALA A 149 -17.34 2.64 -9.42
CA ALA A 149 -17.14 1.66 -8.36
C ALA A 149 -17.27 2.30 -6.97
N LEU A 150 -16.66 3.46 -6.77
CA LEU A 150 -16.69 4.19 -5.49
C LEU A 150 -18.09 4.77 -5.21
N ARG A 151 -18.75 5.35 -6.20
CA ARG A 151 -20.14 5.84 -6.07
C ARG A 151 -21.15 4.72 -5.76
N SER A 152 -20.85 3.50 -6.15
CA SER A 152 -21.69 2.34 -5.88
C SER A 152 -21.58 1.80 -4.46
N GLN A 153 -20.63 2.30 -3.65
CA GLN A 153 -20.48 1.85 -2.26
C GLN A 153 -21.59 2.44 -1.38
N ARG A 154 -22.16 1.62 -0.52
CA ARG A 154 -23.21 2.03 0.45
C ARG A 154 -22.63 2.79 1.63
N ALA A 155 -21.38 2.48 2.00
CA ALA A 155 -20.67 3.14 3.07
C ALA A 155 -19.16 3.09 2.83
N ILE A 156 -18.51 4.21 3.08
CA ILE A 156 -17.07 4.37 3.07
C ILE A 156 -16.67 4.99 4.40
N TYR A 157 -15.75 4.37 5.11
CA TYR A 157 -15.20 4.92 6.34
C TYR A 157 -13.67 5.00 6.21
N VAL A 158 -13.12 6.16 6.54
CA VAL A 158 -11.67 6.40 6.50
C VAL A 158 -11.26 7.15 7.76
N ASP A 159 -10.25 6.67 8.45
CA ASP A 159 -9.63 7.37 9.57
C ASP A 159 -8.12 7.17 9.61
N ALA A 160 -7.44 8.05 10.34
CA ALA A 160 -6.05 7.92 10.73
C ALA A 160 -5.79 8.75 11.99
N GLY A 161 -4.77 8.38 12.76
CA GLY A 161 -4.34 9.17 13.90
C GLY A 161 -3.71 10.50 13.45
N THR A 162 -4.06 11.62 14.12
CA THR A 162 -3.60 12.98 13.76
C THR A 162 -2.09 13.20 13.92
N ARG A 163 -1.33 12.22 14.33
CA ARG A 163 0.13 12.21 14.46
C ARG A 163 0.68 10.87 13.96
N ASP A 164 0.16 10.40 12.86
CA ASP A 164 0.63 9.17 12.24
C ASP A 164 2.07 9.32 11.75
N GLU A 165 2.93 8.36 12.09
CA GLU A 165 4.36 8.40 11.77
C GLU A 165 4.68 8.22 10.28
N TYR A 166 3.71 7.73 9.50
CA TYR A 166 3.76 7.57 8.05
C TYR A 166 2.96 8.65 7.31
N TYR A 167 2.48 9.69 8.02
CA TYR A 167 1.65 10.77 7.45
C TYR A 167 0.35 10.27 6.81
N LEU A 168 -0.20 9.16 7.31
CA LEU A 168 -1.42 8.55 6.76
C LEU A 168 -2.67 9.36 7.09
N ASP A 169 -2.62 10.26 8.06
CA ASP A 169 -3.64 11.29 8.30
C ASP A 169 -3.76 12.27 7.13
N LEU A 170 -2.63 12.71 6.56
CA LEU A 170 -2.61 13.57 5.37
C LEU A 170 -3.07 12.79 4.13
N GLY A 171 -2.66 11.54 4.01
CA GLY A 171 -3.10 10.65 2.94
C GLY A 171 -4.61 10.38 3.00
N ALA A 172 -5.15 10.10 4.19
CA ALA A 172 -6.58 9.90 4.41
C ALA A 172 -7.39 11.15 4.01
N GLN A 173 -6.92 12.35 4.39
CA GLN A 173 -7.56 13.61 3.97
C GLN A 173 -7.54 13.79 2.46
N ALA A 174 -6.39 13.56 1.82
CA ALA A 174 -6.26 13.66 0.37
C ALA A 174 -7.20 12.68 -0.35
N PHE A 175 -7.35 11.46 0.16
CA PHE A 175 -8.28 10.48 -0.40
C PHE A 175 -9.75 10.93 -0.26
N VAL A 176 -10.14 11.45 0.89
CA VAL A 176 -11.49 12.01 1.13
C VAL A 176 -11.76 13.21 0.23
N ASP A 177 -10.77 14.08 0.00
CA ASP A 177 -10.90 15.20 -0.91
C ASP A 177 -11.17 14.75 -2.35
N GLU A 178 -10.48 13.69 -2.81
CA GLU A 178 -10.75 13.10 -4.14
C GLU A 178 -12.15 12.45 -4.19
N LEU A 179 -12.58 11.74 -3.14
CA LEU A 179 -13.94 11.20 -3.07
C LEU A 179 -15.00 12.31 -3.19
N SER A 180 -14.77 13.44 -2.53
CA SER A 180 -15.68 14.61 -2.59
C SER A 180 -15.80 15.17 -4.00
N LYS A 181 -14.70 15.22 -4.78
CA LYS A 181 -14.72 15.68 -6.18
C LYS A 181 -15.59 14.80 -7.09
N ILE A 182 -15.71 13.53 -6.77
CA ILE A 182 -16.59 12.60 -7.49
C ILE A 182 -17.99 12.48 -6.87
N GLY A 183 -18.35 13.33 -5.88
CA GLY A 183 -19.67 13.37 -5.26
C GLY A 183 -19.94 12.24 -4.26
N VAL A 184 -18.92 11.66 -3.70
CA VAL A 184 -18.98 10.72 -2.56
C VAL A 184 -18.66 11.50 -1.29
N THR A 185 -19.60 11.51 -0.31
CA THR A 185 -19.51 12.29 0.95
C THR A 185 -19.80 11.39 2.15
#